data_3c28503d6855161f0b7d67c79cc3de87
#
_entry.id   3c28503d6855161f0b7d67c79cc3de87
#
_cell.length_a   1.000
_cell.length_b   1.000
_cell.length_c   1.000
_cell.angle_alpha   90.00
_cell.angle_beta   90.00
_cell.angle_gamma   90.00
#
_symmetry.space_group_name_H-M   'P 1'
#
loop_
_entity.id
_entity.type
_entity.pdbx_description
1 polymer ?
#
loop_
_entity_poly.entity_id
_entity_poly.type
_entity_poly.pdbx_seq_one_letter_code
_entity_poly.pdbx_strand_id
1 'polypeptide(L)'
;METIAFYDTKPYDKDSFDRHNNGRYKLRYFEDKLTCDTAALAKGCKAVCAFVNDNIDRCVIDALNEIGVELVLLRCAGYNNVDLKYAAGRIRVLRVPAYSPYAVAEHAMALILLLNRKIHKSYLRTRDYNFSNTIII
;
A
#
# COMPACT_ATOMS: atom_id res chain seq x y z
N MET A 1 19.28 -15.38 -9.19
CA MET A 1 18.29 -14.96 -8.18
C MET A 1 17.57 -13.74 -8.75
N GLU A 2 16.25 -13.81 -8.89
CA GLU A 2 15.46 -12.71 -9.46
C GLU A 2 15.40 -11.53 -8.51
N THR A 3 15.36 -10.32 -9.07
CA THR A 3 15.32 -9.06 -8.31
C THR A 3 13.95 -8.44 -8.42
N ILE A 4 13.42 -7.96 -7.30
CA ILE A 4 12.13 -7.25 -7.18
C ILE A 4 12.41 -5.84 -6.67
N ALA A 5 11.87 -4.83 -7.36
CA ALA A 5 11.91 -3.43 -6.95
C ALA A 5 10.67 -3.09 -6.14
N PHE A 6 10.86 -2.57 -4.93
CA PHE A 6 9.77 -2.09 -4.07
C PHE A 6 9.75 -0.57 -4.08
N TYR A 7 8.60 0.02 -4.42
CA TYR A 7 8.35 1.47 -4.43
C TYR A 7 7.51 1.92 -3.24
N ASP A 8 7.58 3.20 -2.90
CA ASP A 8 6.92 3.82 -1.73
C ASP A 8 7.15 3.00 -0.45
N THR A 9 8.40 2.57 -0.25
CA THR A 9 8.76 1.65 0.84
C THR A 9 8.87 2.40 2.16
N LYS A 10 8.27 1.84 3.19
CA LYS A 10 8.38 2.31 4.57
C LYS A 10 9.27 1.34 5.39
N PRO A 11 9.84 1.77 6.50
CA PRO A 11 10.69 0.91 7.34
C PRO A 11 10.05 -0.43 7.70
N TYR A 12 8.77 -0.40 8.06
CA TYR A 12 8.02 -1.62 8.42
C TYR A 12 7.82 -2.60 7.24
N ASP A 13 7.75 -2.08 6.00
CA ASP A 13 7.69 -2.92 4.81
C ASP A 13 8.98 -3.72 4.67
N LYS A 14 10.12 -3.02 4.74
CA LYS A 14 11.44 -3.63 4.63
C LYS A 14 11.62 -4.74 5.67
N ASP A 15 11.36 -4.44 6.94
CA ASP A 15 11.49 -5.41 8.03
C ASP A 15 10.60 -6.65 7.81
N SER A 16 9.37 -6.43 7.33
CA SER A 16 8.42 -7.52 7.08
C SER A 16 8.83 -8.37 5.89
N PHE A 17 9.15 -7.75 4.76
CA PHE A 17 9.50 -8.49 3.53
C PHE A 17 10.84 -9.19 3.66
N ASP A 18 11.86 -8.58 4.26
CA ASP A 18 13.15 -9.22 4.50
C ASP A 18 13.01 -10.47 5.39
N ARG A 19 12.19 -10.39 6.44
CA ARG A 19 11.92 -11.52 7.34
C ARG A 19 11.27 -12.70 6.62
N HIS A 20 10.33 -12.43 5.69
CA HIS A 20 9.59 -13.48 5.01
C HIS A 20 10.22 -13.93 3.68
N ASN A 21 11.15 -13.16 3.16
CA ASN A 21 11.83 -13.47 1.88
C ASN A 21 12.67 -14.75 1.95
N ASN A 22 13.24 -15.05 3.11
CA ASN A 22 14.10 -16.23 3.32
C ASN A 22 15.17 -16.40 2.22
N GLY A 23 15.71 -15.30 1.68
CA GLY A 23 16.73 -15.30 0.66
C GLY A 23 16.29 -15.78 -0.74
N ARG A 24 14.97 -15.88 -1.01
CA ARG A 24 14.46 -16.37 -2.31
C ARG A 24 14.63 -15.35 -3.43
N TYR A 25 14.54 -14.06 -3.13
CA TYR A 25 14.61 -12.95 -4.08
C TYR A 25 15.60 -11.91 -3.60
N LYS A 26 16.18 -11.16 -4.53
CA LYS A 26 16.91 -9.94 -4.20
C LYS A 26 15.90 -8.78 -4.14
N LEU A 27 15.75 -8.15 -2.98
CA LEU A 27 14.83 -7.04 -2.80
C LEU A 27 15.60 -5.71 -2.90
N ARG A 28 15.11 -4.79 -3.71
CA ARG A 28 15.61 -3.42 -3.85
C ARG A 28 14.52 -2.48 -3.40
N TYR A 29 14.78 -1.67 -2.40
CA TYR A 29 13.80 -0.78 -1.79
C TYR A 29 14.03 0.67 -2.19
N PHE A 30 12.97 1.32 -2.63
CA PHE A 30 12.94 2.74 -2.98
C PHE A 30 11.86 3.44 -2.16
N GLU A 31 12.20 4.59 -1.58
CA GLU A 31 11.24 5.44 -0.87
C GLU A 31 10.37 6.24 -1.85
N ASP A 32 10.86 6.39 -3.08
CA ASP A 32 10.14 7.02 -4.17
C ASP A 32 8.91 6.23 -4.57
N LYS A 33 7.87 6.96 -5.01
CA LYS A 33 6.69 6.35 -5.65
C LYS A 33 7.04 5.89 -7.07
N LEU A 34 6.31 4.88 -7.53
CA LEU A 34 6.38 4.46 -8.92
C LEU A 34 5.65 5.47 -9.81
N THR A 35 6.41 6.14 -10.63
CA THR A 35 5.97 7.10 -11.65
C THR A 35 6.73 6.84 -12.94
N CYS A 36 6.38 7.54 -14.01
CA CYS A 36 7.10 7.45 -15.28
C CYS A 36 8.59 7.81 -15.11
N ASP A 37 8.91 8.83 -14.32
CA ASP A 37 10.28 9.29 -14.09
C ASP A 37 11.11 8.31 -13.23
N THR A 38 10.46 7.63 -12.29
CA THR A 38 11.13 6.72 -11.36
C THR A 38 11.14 5.26 -11.83
N ALA A 39 10.38 4.91 -12.85
CA ALA A 39 10.30 3.54 -13.38
C ALA A 39 11.68 2.99 -13.77
N ALA A 40 12.58 3.84 -14.26
CA ALA A 40 13.94 3.47 -14.63
C ALA A 40 14.78 2.89 -13.46
N LEU A 41 14.43 3.20 -12.22
CA LEU A 41 15.08 2.64 -11.03
C LEU A 41 14.91 1.11 -10.93
N ALA A 42 13.85 0.56 -11.55
CA ALA A 42 13.62 -0.89 -11.60
C ALA A 42 14.49 -1.61 -12.66
N LYS A 43 15.41 -0.94 -13.34
CA LYS A 43 16.28 -1.57 -14.33
C LYS A 43 17.03 -2.76 -13.74
N GLY A 44 16.92 -3.91 -14.43
CA GLY A 44 17.49 -5.18 -13.99
C GLY A 44 16.62 -5.94 -12.98
N CYS A 45 15.42 -5.46 -12.66
CA CYS A 45 14.44 -6.19 -11.87
C CYS A 45 13.45 -6.92 -12.79
N LYS A 46 12.99 -8.11 -12.37
CA LYS A 46 11.96 -8.88 -13.08
C LYS A 46 10.55 -8.48 -12.68
N ALA A 47 10.40 -7.96 -11.49
CA ALA A 47 9.12 -7.52 -10.95
C ALA A 47 9.25 -6.19 -10.21
N VAL A 48 8.14 -5.46 -10.13
CA VAL A 48 7.97 -4.30 -9.26
C VAL A 48 6.88 -4.57 -8.25
N CYS A 49 7.07 -4.12 -7.01
CA CYS A 49 6.06 -4.13 -5.97
C CYS A 49 5.63 -2.70 -5.70
N ALA A 50 4.34 -2.43 -5.95
CA ALA A 50 3.73 -1.12 -5.86
C ALA A 50 2.61 -1.07 -4.81
N PHE A 51 2.21 0.13 -4.41
CA PHE A 51 1.16 0.34 -3.42
C PHE A 51 0.02 1.22 -3.97
N VAL A 52 -0.98 1.48 -3.15
CA VAL A 52 -2.21 2.20 -3.55
C VAL A 52 -1.98 3.62 -4.07
N ASN A 53 -0.89 4.24 -3.65
CA ASN A 53 -0.54 5.61 -4.00
C ASN A 53 0.35 5.73 -5.25
N ASP A 54 0.79 4.59 -5.80
CA ASP A 54 1.52 4.53 -7.05
C ASP A 54 0.53 4.62 -8.22
N ASN A 55 0.87 5.36 -9.26
CA ASN A 55 0.04 5.45 -10.47
C ASN A 55 0.68 4.62 -11.58
N ILE A 56 0.02 3.53 -11.98
CA ILE A 56 0.51 2.60 -12.98
C ILE A 56 -0.30 2.80 -14.26
N ASP A 57 -0.09 3.96 -14.87
CA ASP A 57 -0.67 4.36 -16.13
C ASP A 57 0.13 3.82 -17.33
N ARG A 58 -0.26 4.24 -18.52
CA ARG A 58 0.38 3.82 -19.79
C ARG A 58 1.87 4.14 -19.83
N CYS A 59 2.24 5.34 -19.37
CA CYS A 59 3.64 5.75 -19.35
C CYS A 59 4.49 4.84 -18.47
N VAL A 60 4.01 4.53 -17.28
CA VAL A 60 4.70 3.63 -16.36
C VAL A 60 4.77 2.21 -16.92
N ILE A 61 3.68 1.71 -17.52
CA ILE A 61 3.66 0.37 -18.12
C ILE A 61 4.67 0.27 -19.27
N ASP A 62 4.72 1.26 -20.14
CA ASP A 62 5.67 1.28 -21.26
C ASP A 62 7.12 1.35 -20.74
N ALA A 63 7.41 2.26 -19.81
CA ALA A 63 8.74 2.38 -19.22
C ALA A 63 9.21 1.09 -18.50
N LEU A 64 8.31 0.40 -17.79
CA LEU A 64 8.62 -0.89 -17.15
C LEU A 64 8.89 -1.98 -18.18
N ASN A 65 8.11 -2.02 -19.25
CA ASN A 65 8.28 -2.97 -20.36
C ASN A 65 9.61 -2.80 -21.08
N GLU A 66 9.99 -1.55 -21.39
CA GLU A 66 11.25 -1.22 -22.06
C GLU A 66 12.47 -1.70 -21.29
N ILE A 67 12.42 -1.69 -19.96
CA ILE A 67 13.52 -2.15 -19.10
C ILE A 67 13.42 -3.63 -18.71
N GLY A 68 12.43 -4.37 -19.27
CA GLY A 68 12.30 -5.82 -19.13
C GLY A 68 11.62 -6.27 -17.82
N VAL A 69 10.83 -5.43 -17.18
CA VAL A 69 9.96 -5.82 -16.06
C VAL A 69 8.74 -6.56 -16.61
N GLU A 70 8.47 -7.74 -16.08
CA GLU A 70 7.42 -8.63 -16.56
C GLU A 70 6.19 -8.69 -15.65
N LEU A 71 6.33 -8.19 -14.40
CA LEU A 71 5.33 -8.39 -13.36
C LEU A 71 5.20 -7.17 -12.45
N VAL A 72 3.96 -6.73 -12.24
CA VAL A 72 3.57 -5.76 -11.21
C VAL A 72 2.87 -6.50 -10.09
N LEU A 73 3.36 -6.34 -8.88
CA LEU A 73 2.81 -6.89 -7.63
C LEU A 73 2.19 -5.76 -6.84
N LEU A 74 0.87 -5.79 -6.63
CA LEU A 74 0.19 -4.83 -5.77
C LEU A 74 0.12 -5.40 -4.35
N ARG A 75 0.74 -4.72 -3.38
CA ARG A 75 0.63 -5.10 -1.96
C ARG A 75 -0.64 -4.56 -1.30
N CYS A 76 -1.74 -4.57 -2.07
CA CYS A 76 -3.07 -4.16 -1.65
C CYS A 76 -4.13 -4.93 -2.44
N ALA A 77 -5.38 -4.86 -1.99
CA ALA A 77 -6.51 -5.49 -2.67
C ALA A 77 -7.08 -4.62 -3.80
N GLY A 78 -7.02 -3.28 -3.64
CA GLY A 78 -7.44 -2.33 -4.68
C GLY A 78 -6.50 -2.35 -5.88
N TYR A 79 -7.02 -2.04 -7.05
CA TYR A 79 -6.28 -1.97 -8.31
C TYR A 79 -6.71 -0.82 -9.22
N ASN A 80 -7.43 0.16 -8.67
CA ASN A 80 -7.93 1.32 -9.43
C ASN A 80 -6.81 2.24 -9.94
N ASN A 81 -5.62 2.10 -9.37
CA ASN A 81 -4.41 2.83 -9.73
C ASN A 81 -3.65 2.20 -10.89
N VAL A 82 -4.21 1.16 -11.55
CA VAL A 82 -3.58 0.46 -12.68
C VAL A 82 -4.48 0.54 -13.91
N ASP A 83 -3.95 0.97 -15.05
CA ASP A 83 -4.63 0.84 -16.37
C ASP A 83 -4.57 -0.63 -16.84
N LEU A 84 -5.47 -1.46 -16.27
CA LEU A 84 -5.53 -2.90 -16.58
C LEU A 84 -5.81 -3.18 -18.06
N LYS A 85 -6.56 -2.29 -18.75
CA LYS A 85 -6.84 -2.47 -20.16
C LYS A 85 -5.58 -2.33 -21.00
N TYR A 86 -4.74 -1.38 -20.61
CA TYR A 86 -3.47 -1.17 -21.28
C TYR A 86 -2.40 -2.20 -20.89
N ALA A 87 -2.41 -2.65 -19.64
CA ALA A 87 -1.49 -3.68 -19.12
C ALA A 87 -1.72 -5.05 -19.80
N ALA A 88 -2.94 -5.34 -20.23
CA ALA A 88 -3.30 -6.62 -20.83
C ALA A 88 -2.41 -6.98 -22.03
N GLY A 89 -1.75 -8.13 -21.96
CA GLY A 89 -0.81 -8.61 -22.98
C GLY A 89 0.58 -7.95 -22.97
N ARG A 90 0.83 -6.96 -22.10
CA ARG A 90 2.12 -6.26 -21.97
C ARG A 90 2.85 -6.65 -20.70
N ILE A 91 2.17 -6.55 -19.55
CA ILE A 91 2.75 -6.82 -18.23
C ILE A 91 1.71 -7.55 -17.38
N ARG A 92 2.16 -8.53 -16.61
CA ARG A 92 1.28 -9.23 -15.68
C ARG A 92 1.06 -8.40 -14.43
N VAL A 93 -0.18 -8.39 -13.92
CA VAL A 93 -0.53 -7.68 -12.69
C VAL A 93 -1.12 -8.67 -11.69
N LEU A 94 -0.53 -8.77 -10.52
CA LEU A 94 -1.05 -9.56 -9.41
C LEU A 94 -1.34 -8.64 -8.21
N ARG A 95 -2.33 -9.02 -7.42
CA ARG A 95 -2.74 -8.27 -6.23
C ARG A 95 -3.04 -9.20 -5.06
N VAL A 96 -3.16 -8.65 -3.87
CA VAL A 96 -3.73 -9.37 -2.74
C VAL A 96 -5.24 -9.57 -3.01
N PRO A 97 -5.74 -10.80 -3.12
CA PRO A 97 -7.14 -11.03 -3.53
C PRO A 97 -8.15 -10.46 -2.54
N ALA A 98 -7.90 -10.64 -1.25
CA ALA A 98 -8.68 -10.07 -0.15
C ALA A 98 -7.88 -10.12 1.15
N TYR A 99 -8.14 -9.17 2.05
CA TYR A 99 -7.72 -9.25 3.45
C TYR A 99 -8.88 -8.73 4.31
N SER A 100 -8.98 -9.21 5.50
CA SER A 100 -10.04 -8.97 6.50
C SER A 100 -10.99 -7.77 6.23
N PRO A 101 -12.05 -7.90 5.42
CA PRO A 101 -13.02 -6.84 5.22
C PRO A 101 -13.75 -6.47 6.52
N TYR A 102 -13.82 -7.42 7.45
CA TYR A 102 -14.39 -7.24 8.79
C TYR A 102 -13.60 -6.22 9.61
N ALA A 103 -12.27 -6.24 9.56
CA ALA A 103 -11.44 -5.27 10.28
C ALA A 103 -11.72 -3.83 9.83
N VAL A 104 -11.95 -3.60 8.55
CA VAL A 104 -12.33 -2.28 8.01
C VAL A 104 -13.72 -1.89 8.48
N ALA A 105 -14.68 -2.82 8.45
CA ALA A 105 -16.04 -2.59 8.90
C ALA A 105 -16.11 -2.28 10.40
N GLU A 106 -15.40 -3.06 11.22
CA GLU A 106 -15.31 -2.84 12.68
C GLU A 106 -14.67 -1.50 13.01
N HIS A 107 -13.62 -1.10 12.31
CA HIS A 107 -12.99 0.20 12.48
C HIS A 107 -13.95 1.33 12.12
N ALA A 108 -14.68 1.21 11.00
CA ALA A 108 -15.70 2.19 10.61
C ALA A 108 -16.81 2.32 11.68
N MET A 109 -17.31 1.19 12.20
CA MET A 109 -18.28 1.18 13.28
C MET A 109 -17.74 1.80 14.56
N ALA A 110 -16.50 1.50 14.92
CA ALA A 110 -15.84 2.11 16.07
C ALA A 110 -15.75 3.63 15.93
N LEU A 111 -15.40 4.15 14.77
CA LEU A 111 -15.36 5.59 14.49
C LEU A 111 -16.75 6.22 14.58
N ILE A 112 -17.79 5.58 14.03
CA ILE A 112 -19.19 6.06 14.12
C ILE A 112 -19.60 6.17 15.58
N LEU A 113 -19.37 5.12 16.37
CA LEU A 113 -19.73 5.10 17.80
C LEU A 113 -18.91 6.12 18.62
N LEU A 114 -17.61 6.24 18.31
CA LEU A 114 -16.72 7.21 18.94
C LEU A 114 -17.22 8.65 18.72
N LEU A 115 -17.64 8.98 17.49
CA LEU A 115 -18.16 10.29 17.15
C LEU A 115 -19.54 10.52 17.77
N ASN A 116 -20.46 9.57 17.65
CA ASN A 116 -21.81 9.65 18.19
C ASN A 116 -21.82 9.81 19.72
N ARG A 117 -21.03 9.00 20.41
CA ARG A 117 -20.94 9.01 21.89
C ARG A 117 -19.87 9.95 22.42
N LYS A 118 -19.13 10.64 21.55
CA LYS A 118 -18.05 11.57 21.90
C LYS A 118 -17.03 10.99 22.90
N ILE A 119 -16.73 9.70 22.76
CA ILE A 119 -15.88 8.93 23.67
C ILE A 119 -14.50 9.59 23.81
N HIS A 120 -13.93 10.12 22.73
CA HIS A 120 -12.65 10.84 22.74
C HIS A 120 -12.68 12.06 23.64
N LYS A 121 -13.80 12.81 23.67
CA LYS A 121 -13.96 13.96 24.56
C LYS A 121 -14.08 13.53 26.02
N SER A 122 -14.85 12.46 26.27
CA SER A 122 -14.98 11.90 27.62
C SER A 122 -13.64 11.40 28.15
N TYR A 123 -12.85 10.73 27.32
CA TYR A 123 -11.51 10.27 27.67
C TYR A 123 -10.58 11.43 28.05
N LEU A 124 -10.52 12.49 27.23
CA LEU A 124 -9.69 13.66 27.54
C LEU A 124 -10.09 14.32 28.85
N ARG A 125 -11.39 14.51 29.08
CA ARG A 125 -11.90 15.09 30.34
C ARG A 125 -11.52 14.26 31.56
N THR A 126 -11.67 12.94 31.46
CA THR A 126 -11.29 12.03 32.56
C THR A 126 -9.79 12.13 32.86
N ARG A 127 -8.96 12.20 31.80
CA ARG A 127 -7.50 12.41 31.94
C ARG A 127 -7.16 13.71 32.66
N ASP A 128 -7.96 14.75 32.42
CA ASP A 128 -7.77 16.08 33.03
C ASP A 128 -8.50 16.20 34.38
N TYR A 129 -8.92 15.08 35.00
CA TYR A 129 -9.67 15.01 36.26
C TYR A 129 -10.96 15.83 36.25
N ASN A 130 -11.54 16.10 35.08
CA ASN A 130 -12.81 16.81 34.94
C ASN A 130 -13.99 15.83 34.85
N PHE A 131 -14.64 15.60 35.96
CA PHE A 131 -15.76 14.68 36.11
C PHE A 131 -17.15 15.42 36.07
N SER A 132 -17.19 16.67 35.61
CA SER A 132 -18.46 17.41 35.51
C SER A 132 -19.44 16.72 34.56
N ASN A 133 -20.71 16.69 34.94
CA ASN A 133 -21.81 16.09 34.15
C ASN A 133 -22.27 16.96 32.98
N THR A 134 -21.45 17.88 32.49
CA THR A 134 -21.84 18.72 31.36
C THR A 134 -22.00 17.81 30.13
N ILE A 135 -23.22 17.70 29.64
CA ILE A 135 -23.57 16.94 28.45
C ILE A 135 -22.82 17.57 27.29
N ILE A 136 -21.93 16.77 26.67
CA ILE A 136 -21.27 17.17 25.43
C ILE A 136 -22.26 16.86 24.31
N ILE A 137 -23.13 17.81 24.02
CA ILE A 137 -24.04 17.73 22.88
C ILE A 137 -23.26 17.86 21.58
#